data_06438e441cb6ad1da4e02b38ce6d8208
#
_entry.id   06438e441cb6ad1da4e02b38ce6d8208
#
_cell.length_a   1.000
_cell.length_b   1.000
_cell.length_c   1.000
_cell.angle_alpha   90.00
_cell.angle_beta   90.00
_cell.angle_gamma   90.00
#
_symmetry.space_group_name_H-M   'P 1'
#
loop_
_entity.id
_entity.type
_entity.pdbx_description
1 polymer ?
#
loop_
_entity_poly.entity_id
_entity_poly.type
_entity_poly.pdbx_seq_one_letter_code
_entity_poly.pdbx_strand_id
1 'polypeptide(L)'
;INVRVIHMNPYKDPDEFIKNLGTEAFQERIDAAESSFMFEISVLEKNYKQSDPEGRASFMKAMARRLLQFPQELERNIYIDAIAGRYGIASEELKRMVNSFGASMSREQVEEAIYQQQEEMPVKKRAEKENSVLTAQKLFLTWLIEDPSLYDKIKDYIDEDDFEDPLYHK
;
A
#
# COMPACT_ATOMS: atom_id res chain seq x y z
N ILE A 1 1.87 -15.08 -3.54
CA ILE A 1 1.99 -14.17 -4.70
C ILE A 1 3.07 -13.16 -4.38
N ASN A 2 4.15 -13.10 -5.19
CA ASN A 2 5.16 -12.05 -5.04
C ASN A 2 4.66 -10.75 -5.67
N VAL A 3 4.38 -9.77 -4.83
CA VAL A 3 3.97 -8.44 -5.27
C VAL A 3 5.19 -7.51 -5.27
N ARG A 4 5.37 -6.76 -6.35
CA ARG A 4 6.40 -5.73 -6.47
C ARG A 4 5.76 -4.37 -6.71
N VAL A 5 6.39 -3.32 -6.21
CA VAL A 5 5.91 -1.94 -6.30
C VAL A 5 6.83 -1.14 -7.22
N ILE A 6 6.23 -0.47 -8.18
CA ILE A 6 6.91 0.41 -9.14
C ILE A 6 6.58 1.86 -8.79
N HIS A 7 7.60 2.71 -8.77
CA HIS A 7 7.42 4.14 -8.57
C HIS A 7 7.32 4.87 -9.91
N MET A 8 6.20 5.54 -10.15
CA MET A 8 5.94 6.28 -11.40
C MET A 8 6.29 7.78 -11.32
N ASN A 9 6.70 8.28 -10.15
CA ASN A 9 6.98 9.71 -9.98
C ASN A 9 7.97 10.24 -11.04
N PRO A 10 7.71 11.42 -11.61
CA PRO A 10 6.64 12.38 -11.30
C PRO A 10 5.29 12.15 -12.00
N TYR A 11 5.16 11.09 -12.79
CA TYR A 11 3.99 10.78 -13.62
C TYR A 11 2.90 10.08 -12.83
N LYS A 12 1.64 10.23 -13.27
CA LYS A 12 0.47 9.69 -12.56
C LYS A 12 0.31 8.19 -12.78
N ASP A 13 0.60 7.74 -13.99
CA ASP A 13 0.30 6.40 -14.47
C ASP A 13 1.35 5.91 -15.48
N PRO A 14 1.37 4.61 -15.81
CA PRO A 14 2.30 4.03 -16.77
C PRO A 14 2.19 4.61 -18.18
N ASP A 15 0.99 5.00 -18.62
CA ASP A 15 0.78 5.55 -19.96
C ASP A 15 1.46 6.91 -20.11
N GLU A 16 1.25 7.80 -19.12
CA GLU A 16 1.93 9.09 -19.08
C GLU A 16 3.45 8.93 -18.98
N PHE A 17 3.93 7.98 -18.19
CA PHE A 17 5.36 7.69 -18.06
C PHE A 17 5.96 7.26 -19.41
N ILE A 18 5.34 6.28 -20.07
CA ILE A 18 5.85 5.74 -21.36
C ILE A 18 5.81 6.78 -22.46
N LYS A 19 4.78 7.62 -22.52
CA LYS A 19 4.69 8.71 -23.49
C LYS A 19 5.81 9.74 -23.37
N ASN A 20 6.28 9.98 -22.15
CA ASN A 20 7.30 10.98 -21.89
C ASN A 20 8.74 10.42 -21.93
N LEU A 21 8.95 9.20 -21.44
CA LEU A 21 10.29 8.62 -21.25
C LEU A 21 10.56 7.38 -22.12
N GLY A 22 9.53 6.82 -22.74
CA GLY A 22 9.65 5.64 -23.59
C GLY A 22 9.53 4.31 -22.84
N THR A 23 9.41 3.24 -23.62
CA THR A 23 9.23 1.87 -23.13
C THR A 23 10.47 1.32 -22.44
N GLU A 24 11.66 1.71 -22.89
CA GLU A 24 12.94 1.26 -22.28
C GLU A 24 13.06 1.74 -20.83
N ALA A 25 12.81 3.04 -20.60
CA ALA A 25 12.82 3.62 -19.25
C ALA A 25 11.74 2.98 -18.36
N PHE A 26 10.60 2.57 -18.91
CA PHE A 26 9.58 1.86 -18.17
C PHE A 26 10.04 0.45 -17.78
N GLN A 27 10.73 -0.27 -18.69
CA GLN A 27 11.30 -1.57 -18.39
C GLN A 27 12.34 -1.49 -17.25
N GLU A 28 13.20 -0.47 -17.27
CA GLU A 28 14.14 -0.23 -16.17
C GLU A 28 13.42 -0.02 -14.84
N ARG A 29 12.26 0.67 -14.83
CA ARG A 29 11.44 0.83 -13.63
C ARG A 29 10.84 -0.50 -13.14
N ILE A 30 10.42 -1.37 -14.08
CA ILE A 30 9.95 -2.72 -13.73
C ILE A 30 11.07 -3.53 -13.11
N ASP A 31 12.26 -3.49 -13.69
CA ASP A 31 13.41 -4.25 -13.20
C ASP A 31 13.88 -3.75 -11.82
N ALA A 32 13.77 -2.44 -11.57
CA ALA A 32 14.06 -1.79 -10.30
C ALA A 32 12.91 -1.87 -9.27
N ALA A 33 11.79 -2.55 -9.59
CA ALA A 33 10.65 -2.65 -8.69
C ALA A 33 11.04 -3.31 -7.36
N GLU A 34 10.70 -2.66 -6.25
CA GLU A 34 10.98 -3.19 -4.91
C GLU A 34 9.90 -4.16 -4.44
N SER A 35 10.24 -5.02 -3.45
CA SER A 35 9.25 -5.91 -2.85
C SER A 35 8.19 -5.08 -2.10
N SER A 36 6.95 -5.60 -2.05
CA SER A 36 5.84 -4.95 -1.33
C SER A 36 6.20 -4.68 0.13
N PHE A 37 6.92 -5.60 0.78
CA PHE A 37 7.35 -5.43 2.16
C PHE A 37 8.35 -4.27 2.33
N MET A 38 9.36 -4.16 1.47
CA MET A 38 10.32 -3.06 1.53
C MET A 38 9.65 -1.71 1.26
N PHE A 39 8.67 -1.68 0.35
CA PHE A 39 7.83 -0.51 0.14
C PHE A 39 7.01 -0.15 1.38
N GLU A 40 6.39 -1.15 2.04
CA GLU A 40 5.64 -0.96 3.28
C GLU A 40 6.51 -0.33 4.37
N ILE A 41 7.75 -0.81 4.54
CA ILE A 41 8.72 -0.21 5.47
C ILE A 41 9.06 1.24 5.11
N SER A 42 9.18 1.56 3.81
CA SER A 42 9.40 2.94 3.34
C SER A 42 8.22 3.86 3.66
N VAL A 43 7.01 3.35 3.59
CA VAL A 43 5.79 4.08 3.96
C VAL A 43 5.72 4.26 5.47
N LEU A 44 6.04 3.20 6.24
CA LEU A 44 6.09 3.24 7.69
C LEU A 44 7.09 4.29 8.20
N GLU A 45 8.27 4.39 7.58
CA GLU A 45 9.30 5.37 7.92
C GLU A 45 8.77 6.80 7.94
N LYS A 46 7.88 7.16 7.01
CA LYS A 46 7.33 8.53 6.88
C LYS A 46 6.52 8.97 8.09
N ASN A 47 6.08 8.05 8.93
CA ASN A 47 5.31 8.32 10.13
C ASN A 47 6.19 8.64 11.35
N TYR A 48 7.51 8.47 11.23
CA TYR A 48 8.45 8.65 12.32
C TYR A 48 9.48 9.74 11.99
N LYS A 49 9.77 10.59 12.95
CA LYS A 49 10.80 11.63 12.85
C LYS A 49 12.19 10.99 12.93
N GLN A 50 12.83 10.75 11.80
CA GLN A 50 14.16 10.12 11.76
C GLN A 50 15.29 11.00 12.35
N SER A 51 15.09 12.30 12.41
CA SER A 51 16.04 13.26 13.03
C SER A 51 16.02 13.23 14.56
N ASP A 52 15.01 12.61 15.15
CA ASP A 52 14.81 12.52 16.59
C ASP A 52 15.12 11.10 17.08
N PRO A 53 15.96 10.94 18.14
CA PRO A 53 16.30 9.63 18.68
C PRO A 53 15.09 8.78 19.10
N GLU A 54 14.06 9.40 19.69
CA GLU A 54 12.83 8.72 20.10
C GLU A 54 12.01 8.24 18.88
N GLY A 55 11.90 9.10 17.85
CA GLY A 55 11.26 8.76 16.58
C GLY A 55 11.96 7.61 15.88
N ARG A 56 13.31 7.64 15.84
CA ARG A 56 14.12 6.57 15.28
C ARG A 56 13.97 5.26 16.05
N ALA A 57 13.99 5.30 17.39
CA ALA A 57 13.79 4.11 18.22
C ALA A 57 12.38 3.52 18.03
N SER A 58 11.36 4.36 17.92
CA SER A 58 9.99 3.94 17.66
C SER A 58 9.83 3.29 16.29
N PHE A 59 10.47 3.85 15.27
CA PHE A 59 10.52 3.26 13.92
C PHE A 59 11.20 1.88 13.93
N MET A 60 12.34 1.72 14.62
CA MET A 60 13.01 0.43 14.75
C MET A 60 12.13 -0.64 15.40
N LYS A 61 11.39 -0.26 16.46
CA LYS A 61 10.42 -1.16 17.10
C LYS A 61 9.29 -1.55 16.15
N ALA A 62 8.78 -0.59 15.39
CA ALA A 62 7.73 -0.84 14.41
C ALA A 62 8.19 -1.78 13.29
N MET A 63 9.39 -1.58 12.75
CA MET A 63 10.00 -2.49 11.76
C MET A 63 10.17 -3.91 12.32
N ALA A 64 10.68 -4.03 13.55
CA ALA A 64 10.89 -5.33 14.17
C ALA A 64 9.58 -6.11 14.35
N ARG A 65 8.48 -5.42 14.69
CA ARG A 65 7.15 -6.05 14.74
C ARG A 65 6.68 -6.50 13.35
N ARG A 66 6.88 -5.70 12.31
CA ARG A 66 6.52 -6.06 10.93
C ARG A 66 7.26 -7.31 10.44
N LEU A 67 8.51 -7.49 10.84
CA LEU A 67 9.30 -8.68 10.49
C LEU A 67 8.72 -9.98 11.08
N LEU A 68 7.93 -9.91 12.15
CA LEU A 68 7.27 -11.09 12.74
C LEU A 68 6.14 -11.68 11.85
N GLN A 69 5.67 -10.95 10.83
CA GLN A 69 4.73 -11.50 9.86
C GLN A 69 5.30 -12.67 9.04
N PHE A 70 6.63 -12.78 8.97
CA PHE A 70 7.30 -13.90 8.31
C PHE A 70 7.48 -15.06 9.30
N PRO A 71 6.68 -16.13 9.21
CA PRO A 71 6.75 -17.25 10.15
C PRO A 71 8.04 -18.06 9.96
N GLN A 72 8.56 -18.12 8.73
CA GLN A 72 9.78 -18.87 8.43
C GLN A 72 11.01 -18.05 8.79
N GLU A 73 11.87 -18.63 9.64
CA GLU A 73 13.06 -17.95 10.14
C GLU A 73 14.02 -17.55 9.01
N LEU A 74 14.19 -18.41 8.01
CA LEU A 74 15.09 -18.13 6.88
C LEU A 74 14.63 -16.91 6.10
N GLU A 75 13.35 -16.86 5.74
CA GLU A 75 12.77 -15.73 5.02
C GLU A 75 12.86 -14.44 5.85
N ARG A 76 12.53 -14.53 7.13
CA ARG A 76 12.62 -13.40 8.06
C ARG A 76 14.07 -12.86 8.16
N ASN A 77 15.06 -13.75 8.22
CA ASN A 77 16.47 -13.33 8.29
C ASN A 77 16.91 -12.61 7.00
N ILE A 78 16.44 -13.03 5.81
CA ILE A 78 16.72 -12.35 4.55
C ILE A 78 16.19 -10.91 4.59
N TYR A 79 14.98 -10.70 5.08
CA TYR A 79 14.41 -9.35 5.23
C TYR A 79 15.10 -8.55 6.33
N ILE A 80 15.54 -9.18 7.43
CA ILE A 80 16.33 -8.51 8.47
C ILE A 80 17.63 -7.95 7.86
N ASP A 81 18.35 -8.75 7.08
CA ASP A 81 19.59 -8.33 6.45
C ASP A 81 19.37 -7.19 5.43
N ALA A 82 18.32 -7.29 4.63
CA ALA A 82 17.94 -6.25 3.67
C ALA A 82 17.62 -4.91 4.36
N ILE A 83 16.84 -4.95 5.45
CA ILE A 83 16.49 -3.75 6.24
C ILE A 83 17.74 -3.21 6.95
N ALA A 84 18.53 -4.08 7.57
CA ALA A 84 19.74 -3.69 8.27
C ALA A 84 20.70 -2.93 7.33
N GLY A 85 20.90 -3.46 6.12
CA GLY A 85 21.69 -2.80 5.08
C GLY A 85 21.13 -1.45 4.64
N ARG A 86 19.81 -1.34 4.45
CA ARG A 86 19.13 -0.10 4.02
C ARG A 86 19.22 1.02 5.05
N TYR A 87 19.08 0.68 6.33
CA TYR A 87 19.01 1.67 7.42
C TYR A 87 20.29 1.83 8.23
N GLY A 88 21.36 1.13 7.85
CA GLY A 88 22.66 1.20 8.53
C GLY A 88 22.60 0.68 9.98
N ILE A 89 21.84 -0.40 10.20
CA ILE A 89 21.68 -1.07 11.50
C ILE A 89 22.48 -2.37 11.48
N ALA A 90 23.04 -2.80 12.61
CA ALA A 90 23.63 -4.12 12.70
C ALA A 90 22.55 -5.20 12.62
N SER A 91 22.66 -6.15 11.66
CA SER A 91 21.68 -7.24 11.45
C SER A 91 21.40 -8.01 12.75
N GLU A 92 22.45 -8.31 13.52
CA GLU A 92 22.32 -9.04 14.79
C GLU A 92 21.56 -8.27 15.86
N GLU A 93 21.61 -6.95 15.84
CA GLU A 93 20.85 -6.10 16.77
C GLU A 93 19.38 -6.11 16.41
N LEU A 94 19.05 -5.94 15.12
CA LEU A 94 17.69 -6.04 14.62
C LEU A 94 17.11 -7.44 14.86
N LYS A 95 17.89 -8.50 14.62
CA LYS A 95 17.49 -9.89 14.88
C LYS A 95 17.18 -10.14 16.35
N ARG A 96 18.01 -9.64 17.26
CA ARG A 96 17.74 -9.75 18.72
C ARG A 96 16.44 -9.04 19.10
N MET A 97 16.18 -7.86 18.54
CA MET A 97 14.96 -7.11 18.79
C MET A 97 13.73 -7.88 18.29
N VAL A 98 13.76 -8.42 17.07
CA VAL A 98 12.68 -9.23 16.48
C VAL A 98 12.41 -10.46 17.36
N ASN A 99 13.43 -11.19 17.76
CA ASN A 99 13.30 -12.38 18.60
C ASN A 99 12.73 -12.05 19.98
N SER A 100 13.12 -10.91 20.57
CA SER A 100 12.59 -10.44 21.85
C SER A 100 11.08 -10.14 21.75
N PHE A 101 10.64 -9.50 20.68
CA PHE A 101 9.22 -9.28 20.43
C PHE A 101 8.47 -10.58 20.18
N GLY A 102 9.03 -11.50 19.36
CA GLY A 102 8.41 -12.78 19.08
C GLY A 102 8.24 -13.66 20.32
N ALA A 103 9.17 -13.57 21.28
CA ALA A 103 9.08 -14.31 22.54
C ALA A 103 8.03 -13.74 23.52
N SER A 104 7.72 -12.44 23.39
CA SER A 104 6.77 -11.76 24.29
C SER A 104 5.33 -11.70 23.75
N MET A 105 5.10 -12.07 22.50
CA MET A 105 3.81 -11.93 21.83
C MET A 105 3.33 -13.28 21.30
N SER A 106 2.07 -13.62 21.55
CA SER A 106 1.41 -14.71 20.83
C SER A 106 1.19 -14.30 19.36
N ARG A 107 0.97 -15.29 18.48
CA ARG A 107 0.73 -15.02 17.05
C ARG A 107 -0.45 -14.09 16.81
N GLU A 108 -1.52 -14.25 17.56
CA GLU A 108 -2.71 -13.39 17.50
C GLU A 108 -2.38 -11.95 17.88
N GLN A 109 -1.56 -11.75 18.94
CA GLN A 109 -1.13 -10.42 19.35
C GLN A 109 -0.21 -9.74 18.31
N VAL A 110 0.58 -10.51 17.58
CA VAL A 110 1.43 -9.99 16.49
C VAL A 110 0.54 -9.49 15.35
N GLU A 111 -0.44 -10.29 14.93
CA GLU A 111 -1.38 -9.90 13.87
C GLU A 111 -2.18 -8.66 14.26
N GLU A 112 -2.72 -8.64 15.49
CA GLU A 112 -3.47 -7.49 16.01
C GLU A 112 -2.60 -6.22 16.10
N ALA A 113 -1.36 -6.32 16.55
CA ALA A 113 -0.44 -5.19 16.61
C ALA A 113 -0.06 -4.66 15.22
N ILE A 114 0.01 -5.53 14.21
CA ILE A 114 0.24 -5.15 12.82
C ILE A 114 -0.99 -4.40 12.27
N TYR A 115 -2.20 -4.89 12.53
CA TYR A 115 -3.46 -4.25 12.12
C TYR A 115 -3.62 -2.87 12.76
N GLN A 116 -3.41 -2.73 14.07
CA GLN A 116 -3.50 -1.45 14.77
C GLN A 116 -2.48 -0.42 14.23
N GLN A 117 -1.26 -0.84 13.90
CA GLN A 117 -0.28 0.05 13.26
C GLN A 117 -0.70 0.49 11.86
N GLN A 118 -1.52 -0.29 11.15
CA GLN A 118 -2.07 0.12 9.85
C GLN A 118 -3.16 1.18 10.01
N GLU A 119 -3.94 1.11 11.09
CA GLU A 119 -4.97 2.12 11.40
C GLU A 119 -4.37 3.43 11.95
N GLU A 120 -3.27 3.34 12.71
CA GLU A 120 -2.55 4.52 13.22
C GLU A 120 -1.66 5.21 12.17
N MET A 121 -1.43 4.57 11.01
CA MET A 121 -0.83 5.29 9.89
C MET A 121 -1.74 6.47 9.57
N PRO A 122 -1.28 7.74 9.73
CA PRO A 122 -2.06 8.85 9.25
C PRO A 122 -2.19 8.63 7.75
N VAL A 123 -3.28 8.00 7.38
CA VAL A 123 -3.78 8.15 6.03
C VAL A 123 -3.85 9.66 5.93
N LYS A 124 -2.87 10.32 5.26
CA LYS A 124 -3.14 11.62 4.66
C LYS A 124 -4.52 11.42 4.13
N LYS A 125 -5.54 12.12 4.70
CA LYS A 125 -6.90 12.01 4.23
C LYS A 125 -6.74 11.97 2.73
N ARG A 126 -6.76 10.77 2.16
CA ARG A 126 -6.96 10.58 0.75
C ARG A 126 -8.24 11.38 0.63
N ALA A 127 -8.18 12.48 -0.09
CA ALA A 127 -9.36 13.18 -0.52
C ALA A 127 -10.38 12.08 -0.68
N GLU A 128 -11.41 12.10 0.15
CA GLU A 128 -12.37 11.03 0.42
C GLU A 128 -12.31 10.04 -0.72
N LYS A 129 -11.94 8.78 -0.46
CA LYS A 129 -12.08 7.79 -1.51
C LYS A 129 -13.54 7.97 -1.88
N GLU A 130 -13.79 8.72 -2.95
CA GLU A 130 -15.07 8.60 -3.62
C GLU A 130 -15.26 7.11 -3.67
N ASN A 131 -16.25 6.62 -2.97
CA ASN A 131 -16.51 5.21 -2.85
C ASN A 131 -16.32 4.67 -4.28
N SER A 132 -15.48 3.66 -4.47
CA SER A 132 -15.15 3.18 -5.83
C SER A 132 -16.40 2.86 -6.62
N VAL A 133 -17.50 2.52 -5.92
CA VAL A 133 -18.83 2.33 -6.46
C VAL A 133 -19.41 3.65 -6.95
N LEU A 134 -19.38 4.73 -6.15
CA LEU A 134 -19.87 6.05 -6.56
C LEU A 134 -19.11 6.60 -7.77
N THR A 135 -17.78 6.38 -7.82
CA THR A 135 -16.96 6.77 -8.98
C THR A 135 -17.34 5.98 -10.22
N ALA A 136 -17.58 4.67 -10.09
CA ALA A 136 -18.04 3.82 -11.18
C ALA A 136 -19.44 4.22 -11.66
N GLN A 137 -20.35 4.50 -10.74
CA GLN A 137 -21.70 4.97 -11.05
C GLN A 137 -21.71 6.32 -11.77
N LYS A 138 -20.88 7.28 -11.35
CA LYS A 138 -20.72 8.57 -12.06
C LYS A 138 -20.18 8.37 -13.48
N LEU A 139 -19.16 7.54 -13.64
CA LEU A 139 -18.58 7.24 -14.96
C LEU A 139 -19.62 6.56 -15.88
N PHE A 140 -20.36 5.63 -15.33
CA PHE A 140 -21.43 4.94 -16.03
C PHE A 140 -22.54 5.90 -16.51
N LEU A 141 -23.01 6.79 -15.64
CA LEU A 141 -23.98 7.82 -16.00
C LEU A 141 -23.44 8.79 -17.05
N THR A 142 -22.15 9.13 -16.98
CA THR A 142 -21.48 9.95 -18.00
C THR A 142 -21.55 9.27 -19.37
N TRP A 143 -21.27 7.98 -19.46
CA TRP A 143 -21.37 7.23 -20.71
C TRP A 143 -22.81 7.19 -21.26
N LEU A 144 -23.82 7.06 -20.41
CA LEU A 144 -25.24 7.12 -20.82
C LEU A 144 -25.63 8.49 -21.37
N ILE A 145 -25.06 9.56 -20.83
CA ILE A 145 -25.27 10.92 -21.33
C ILE A 145 -24.58 11.13 -22.69
N GLU A 146 -23.36 10.60 -22.84
CA GLU A 146 -22.59 10.70 -24.08
C GLU A 146 -23.16 9.84 -25.21
N ASP A 147 -23.65 8.64 -24.89
CA ASP A 147 -24.28 7.72 -25.85
C ASP A 147 -25.63 7.19 -25.31
N PRO A 148 -26.73 7.92 -25.58
CA PRO A 148 -28.09 7.50 -25.13
C PRO A 148 -28.54 6.13 -25.67
N SER A 149 -27.92 5.61 -26.74
CA SER A 149 -28.26 4.29 -27.27
C SER A 149 -27.87 3.13 -26.36
N LEU A 150 -26.96 3.38 -25.40
CA LEU A 150 -26.60 2.43 -24.37
C LEU A 150 -27.74 2.13 -23.42
N TYR A 151 -28.61 3.11 -23.14
CA TYR A 151 -29.75 2.95 -22.26
C TYR A 151 -30.69 1.81 -22.75
N ASP A 152 -30.97 1.73 -24.03
CA ASP A 152 -31.85 0.69 -24.59
C ASP A 152 -31.27 -0.73 -24.41
N LYS A 153 -29.94 -0.85 -24.23
CA LYS A 153 -29.28 -2.14 -24.03
C LYS A 153 -29.23 -2.59 -22.58
N ILE A 154 -29.37 -1.66 -21.64
CA ILE A 154 -29.14 -1.93 -20.21
C ILE A 154 -30.38 -1.70 -19.32
N LYS A 155 -31.41 -1.03 -19.80
CA LYS A 155 -32.65 -0.69 -19.03
C LYS A 155 -33.35 -1.88 -18.38
N ASP A 156 -33.13 -3.09 -18.90
CA ASP A 156 -33.67 -4.33 -18.35
C ASP A 156 -32.81 -4.97 -17.24
N TYR A 157 -31.63 -4.39 -16.98
CA TYR A 157 -30.62 -4.91 -16.03
C TYR A 157 -30.28 -3.95 -14.90
N ILE A 158 -30.67 -2.69 -14.99
CA ILE A 158 -30.34 -1.64 -14.01
C ILE A 158 -31.58 -0.76 -13.77
N ASP A 159 -31.82 -0.48 -12.52
CA ASP A 159 -32.87 0.44 -12.07
C ASP A 159 -32.33 1.55 -11.15
N GLU A 160 -33.20 2.44 -10.69
CA GLU A 160 -32.81 3.57 -9.84
C GLU A 160 -32.29 3.14 -8.46
N ASP A 161 -32.67 1.96 -7.97
CA ASP A 161 -32.28 1.43 -6.67
C ASP A 161 -30.87 0.86 -6.69
N ASP A 162 -30.26 0.66 -7.87
CA ASP A 162 -28.87 0.21 -8.01
C ASP A 162 -27.84 1.31 -7.73
N PHE A 163 -28.29 2.57 -7.59
CA PHE A 163 -27.39 3.69 -7.33
C PHE A 163 -27.37 4.07 -5.84
N GLU A 164 -26.18 4.29 -5.29
CA GLU A 164 -26.00 4.64 -3.88
C GLU A 164 -26.31 6.12 -3.58
N ASP A 165 -26.15 7.02 -4.56
CA ASP A 165 -26.37 8.45 -4.37
C ASP A 165 -27.84 8.82 -4.62
N PRO A 166 -28.55 9.38 -3.62
CA PRO A 166 -29.96 9.79 -3.76
C PRO A 166 -30.22 10.78 -4.90
N LEU A 167 -29.19 11.46 -5.41
CA LEU A 167 -29.31 12.36 -6.57
C LEU A 167 -29.69 11.62 -7.85
N TYR A 168 -29.39 10.32 -7.92
CA TYR A 168 -29.61 9.49 -9.11
C TYR A 168 -30.93 8.71 -9.07
N HIS A 169 -31.73 8.86 -8.01
CA HIS A 169 -33.06 8.26 -7.83
C HIS A 169 -34.20 9.10 -8.41
N LYS A 170 -33.96 9.99 -9.37
CA LYS A 170 -34.97 10.88 -9.92
C LYS A 170 -35.20 10.66 -11.41
#